data_0434e112babe56e627705199d182dd4b
#
_entry.id   0434e112babe56e627705199d182dd4b
#
_cell.length_a   1.000
_cell.length_b   1.000
_cell.length_c   1.000
_cell.angle_alpha   90.00
_cell.angle_beta   90.00
_cell.angle_gamma   90.00
#
_symmetry.space_group_name_H-M   'P 1'
#
loop_
_entity.id
_entity.type
_entity.pdbx_description
1 polymer ?
#
loop_
_entity_poly.entity_id
_entity_poly.type
_entity_poly.pdbx_seq_one_letter_code
_entity_poly.pdbx_strand_id
1 'polypeptide(L)'
;MRVSAVAVAAPASGSGKTTIATGLIGALRQAGHTVAPFKVGPDFIDPGYHALAAGRPGRNLDPVLVGERLIGPLYAHGVAGADIAVIEGVLGLFDGRIGPAGGAPAAGSTAHVAALLGAPVILVVDARGQSHSVAALLHGFSTFDTATRIAGVILNRVGSARHEQVLRQACDQAGVAVLGAIPRTAELELPTRYLGLVTAVEYGRRARLAVQAMTAVVARHVDLAAVIACAGSQAAHPPWDPVIAVGNTARQPATVAIAAGRAFTFGYAEHAEMLRAAGAEVVEFDPLSETLPEGTDAVVLPGGFPEQFTAELSANDTVRRQINELAAAGAPVHAECAGLLYLVSELDGHPMCGVVAGSARFTQHLKLGYRDAVAVVDSALYSVGERVVGHEFHRTAVTFADSYQPAWVYQGQDVDDVRDGAVHSGVHASYLHTHPAATPRCGGAFRRTCGLQYSTSVTALRKAGPEIRSGVTFAAKGVATRGARSPRLRSPLALMVATRGARSPR
;
A
#
# COMPACT_ATOMS: atom_id res chain seq x y z
N MET A 1 -27.68 -3.06 -1.36
CA MET A 1 -27.67 -4.51 -1.66
C MET A 1 -26.57 -5.16 -0.84
N ARG A 2 -26.76 -6.38 -0.33
CA ARG A 2 -25.70 -7.13 0.33
C ARG A 2 -24.97 -7.91 -0.76
N VAL A 3 -23.67 -7.72 -0.90
CA VAL A 3 -22.83 -8.50 -1.82
C VAL A 3 -22.18 -9.63 -1.02
N SER A 4 -22.29 -10.87 -1.51
CA SER A 4 -21.66 -12.02 -0.88
C SER A 4 -20.14 -11.99 -1.09
N ALA A 5 -19.37 -12.46 -0.11
CA ALA A 5 -17.91 -12.52 -0.19
C ALA A 5 -17.35 -13.89 0.19
N VAL A 6 -16.18 -14.20 -0.32
CA VAL A 6 -15.31 -15.28 0.16
C VAL A 6 -13.90 -14.73 0.39
N ALA A 7 -13.27 -15.17 1.47
CA ALA A 7 -11.85 -14.90 1.73
C ALA A 7 -11.02 -16.12 1.30
N VAL A 8 -10.02 -15.91 0.46
CA VAL A 8 -9.08 -16.96 0.01
C VAL A 8 -7.83 -16.87 0.87
N ALA A 9 -7.63 -17.84 1.74
CA ALA A 9 -6.51 -17.88 2.68
C ALA A 9 -5.63 -19.12 2.46
N ALA A 10 -4.54 -19.23 3.20
CA ALA A 10 -3.70 -20.43 3.22
C ALA A 10 -3.05 -20.62 4.58
N PRO A 11 -2.53 -21.83 4.88
CA PRO A 11 -1.74 -22.08 6.09
C PRO A 11 -0.45 -21.28 6.17
N ALA A 12 0.16 -20.98 5.01
CA ALA A 12 1.44 -20.27 4.92
C ALA A 12 1.59 -19.55 3.58
N SER A 13 2.58 -18.66 3.51
CA SER A 13 3.03 -18.07 2.25
C SER A 13 3.52 -19.13 1.26
N GLY A 14 3.40 -18.87 -0.05
CA GLY A 14 3.85 -19.81 -1.10
C GLY A 14 2.89 -20.97 -1.39
N SER A 15 1.74 -21.09 -0.70
CA SER A 15 0.72 -22.12 -0.97
C SER A 15 -0.05 -21.93 -2.29
N GLY A 16 0.10 -20.77 -2.95
CA GLY A 16 -0.54 -20.45 -4.23
C GLY A 16 -1.83 -19.63 -4.11
N LYS A 17 -2.02 -18.91 -3.02
CA LYS A 17 -3.19 -18.01 -2.81
C LYS A 17 -3.43 -17.09 -4.00
N THR A 18 -2.41 -16.32 -4.40
CA THR A 18 -2.51 -15.32 -5.46
C THR A 18 -2.93 -15.94 -6.79
N THR A 19 -2.34 -17.09 -7.14
CA THR A 19 -2.69 -17.84 -8.36
C THR A 19 -4.17 -18.26 -8.34
N ILE A 20 -4.62 -18.78 -7.20
CA ILE A 20 -6.00 -19.28 -7.04
C ILE A 20 -7.00 -18.14 -6.91
N ALA A 21 -6.71 -17.10 -6.14
CA ALA A 21 -7.58 -15.95 -6.00
C ALA A 21 -7.76 -15.20 -7.34
N THR A 22 -6.64 -14.93 -8.04
CA THR A 22 -6.67 -14.31 -9.37
C THR A 22 -7.44 -15.16 -10.37
N GLY A 23 -7.18 -16.49 -10.39
CA GLY A 23 -7.89 -17.43 -11.23
C GLY A 23 -9.38 -17.52 -10.92
N LEU A 24 -9.75 -17.48 -9.63
CA LEU A 24 -11.14 -17.51 -9.18
C LEU A 24 -11.90 -16.24 -9.61
N ILE A 25 -11.28 -15.07 -9.45
CA ILE A 25 -11.82 -13.78 -9.92
C ILE A 25 -12.10 -13.87 -11.42
N GLY A 26 -11.12 -14.33 -12.22
CA GLY A 26 -11.27 -14.48 -13.67
C GLY A 26 -12.32 -15.51 -14.09
N ALA A 27 -12.36 -16.68 -13.40
CA ALA A 27 -13.31 -17.73 -13.69
C ALA A 27 -14.76 -17.34 -13.36
N LEU A 28 -14.99 -16.67 -12.23
CA LEU A 28 -16.31 -16.12 -11.87
C LEU A 28 -16.76 -15.07 -12.87
N ARG A 29 -15.84 -14.19 -13.31
CA ARG A 29 -16.12 -13.21 -14.37
C ARG A 29 -16.49 -13.88 -15.70
N GLN A 30 -15.78 -14.91 -16.10
CA GLN A 30 -16.11 -15.68 -17.32
C GLN A 30 -17.47 -16.39 -17.20
N ALA A 31 -17.87 -16.77 -15.99
CA ALA A 31 -19.20 -17.34 -15.72
C ALA A 31 -20.33 -16.26 -15.69
N GLY A 32 -20.00 -15.00 -15.95
CA GLY A 32 -20.99 -13.89 -16.08
C GLY A 32 -21.17 -13.05 -14.84
N HIS A 33 -20.38 -13.25 -13.77
CA HIS A 33 -20.48 -12.45 -12.55
C HIS A 33 -19.62 -11.18 -12.63
N THR A 34 -20.09 -10.09 -12.06
CA THR A 34 -19.28 -8.92 -11.76
C THR A 34 -18.59 -9.13 -10.43
N VAL A 35 -17.26 -9.29 -10.45
CA VAL A 35 -16.45 -9.64 -9.27
C VAL A 35 -15.73 -8.43 -8.73
N ALA A 36 -15.88 -8.15 -7.42
CA ALA A 36 -15.11 -7.14 -6.70
C ALA A 36 -13.87 -7.79 -6.06
N PRO A 37 -12.66 -7.43 -6.50
CA PRO A 37 -11.43 -8.01 -5.97
C PRO A 37 -10.87 -7.18 -4.82
N PHE A 38 -10.45 -7.87 -3.74
CA PHE A 38 -9.78 -7.26 -2.60
C PHE A 38 -8.53 -8.04 -2.21
N LYS A 39 -7.58 -7.33 -1.61
CA LYS A 39 -6.39 -7.88 -0.97
C LYS A 39 -6.33 -7.46 0.48
N VAL A 40 -6.06 -8.38 1.39
CA VAL A 40 -5.79 -8.08 2.80
C VAL A 40 -4.36 -7.54 2.93
N GLY A 41 -4.21 -6.47 3.72
CA GLY A 41 -2.91 -5.87 4.01
C GLY A 41 -2.40 -4.89 2.94
N PRO A 42 -1.16 -4.37 3.11
CA PRO A 42 -0.59 -3.28 2.33
C PRO A 42 0.16 -3.77 1.07
N ASP A 43 -0.41 -4.71 0.35
CA ASP A 43 0.17 -5.27 -0.86
C ASP A 43 -0.22 -4.42 -2.09
N PHE A 44 0.76 -4.04 -2.91
CA PHE A 44 0.55 -3.25 -4.13
C PHE A 44 0.70 -4.08 -5.42
N ILE A 45 1.14 -5.33 -5.33
CA ILE A 45 1.46 -6.18 -6.48
C ILE A 45 0.25 -7.03 -6.88
N ASP A 46 -0.29 -7.80 -5.93
CA ASP A 46 -1.41 -8.71 -6.18
C ASP A 46 -2.68 -7.98 -6.66
N PRO A 47 -3.05 -6.78 -6.11
CA PRO A 47 -4.19 -6.01 -6.61
C PRO A 47 -4.13 -5.68 -8.10
N GLY A 48 -2.93 -5.54 -8.68
CA GLY A 48 -2.75 -5.34 -10.13
C GLY A 48 -3.18 -6.56 -10.96
N TYR A 49 -2.87 -7.77 -10.52
CA TYR A 49 -3.33 -9.02 -11.16
C TYR A 49 -4.83 -9.21 -10.98
N HIS A 50 -5.34 -8.90 -9.79
CA HIS A 50 -6.78 -8.93 -9.50
C HIS A 50 -7.56 -7.98 -10.40
N ALA A 51 -7.03 -6.78 -10.61
CA ALA A 51 -7.64 -5.79 -11.49
C ALA A 51 -7.71 -6.29 -12.94
N LEU A 52 -6.65 -6.91 -13.46
CA LEU A 52 -6.67 -7.54 -14.78
C LEU A 52 -7.72 -8.67 -14.88
N ALA A 53 -7.85 -9.49 -13.85
CA ALA A 53 -8.82 -10.60 -13.82
C ALA A 53 -10.27 -10.09 -13.74
N ALA A 54 -10.52 -9.12 -12.87
CA ALA A 54 -11.85 -8.56 -12.61
C ALA A 54 -12.31 -7.55 -13.67
N GLY A 55 -11.36 -6.82 -14.31
CA GLY A 55 -11.67 -5.67 -15.18
C GLY A 55 -12.15 -4.45 -14.40
N ARG A 56 -11.79 -4.34 -13.12
CA ARG A 56 -12.05 -3.21 -12.22
C ARG A 56 -10.94 -3.09 -11.18
N PRO A 57 -10.75 -1.96 -10.49
CA PRO A 57 -9.67 -1.77 -9.54
C PRO A 57 -9.61 -2.85 -8.46
N GLY A 58 -8.42 -3.39 -8.21
CA GLY A 58 -8.11 -4.17 -7.00
C GLY A 58 -7.93 -3.21 -5.84
N ARG A 59 -8.51 -3.54 -4.67
CA ARG A 59 -8.49 -2.68 -3.49
C ARG A 59 -7.90 -3.40 -2.29
N ASN A 60 -7.38 -2.63 -1.35
CA ASN A 60 -6.81 -3.18 -0.12
C ASN A 60 -7.79 -3.04 1.06
N LEU A 61 -7.80 -4.06 1.92
CA LEU A 61 -8.50 -4.04 3.20
C LEU A 61 -7.45 -4.26 4.30
N ASP A 62 -7.03 -3.17 4.93
CA ASP A 62 -5.96 -3.20 5.92
C ASP A 62 -6.39 -2.51 7.22
N PRO A 63 -6.86 -3.27 8.24
CA PRO A 63 -7.31 -2.69 9.48
C PRO A 63 -6.19 -2.05 10.31
N VAL A 64 -4.92 -2.33 10.00
CA VAL A 64 -3.77 -1.70 10.66
C VAL A 64 -3.56 -0.28 10.14
N LEU A 65 -3.67 -0.07 8.82
CA LEU A 65 -3.49 1.23 8.19
C LEU A 65 -4.71 2.15 8.36
N VAL A 66 -5.93 1.61 8.17
CA VAL A 66 -7.13 2.45 8.14
C VAL A 66 -7.97 2.37 9.43
N GLY A 67 -7.65 1.45 10.34
CA GLY A 67 -8.46 1.11 11.50
C GLY A 67 -9.64 0.21 11.15
N GLU A 68 -10.05 -0.63 12.09
CA GLU A 68 -11.13 -1.64 11.90
C GLU A 68 -12.44 -1.02 11.43
N ARG A 69 -12.76 0.19 11.92
CA ARG A 69 -14.04 0.89 11.62
C ARG A 69 -14.22 1.22 10.14
N LEU A 70 -13.14 1.36 9.38
CA LEU A 70 -13.21 1.68 7.95
C LEU A 70 -13.26 0.43 7.06
N ILE A 71 -12.99 -0.77 7.57
CA ILE A 71 -12.96 -1.99 6.74
C ILE A 71 -14.34 -2.26 6.11
N GLY A 72 -15.41 -2.23 6.89
CA GLY A 72 -16.76 -2.40 6.36
C GLY A 72 -17.17 -1.32 5.34
N PRO A 73 -17.01 -0.04 5.62
CA PRO A 73 -17.26 1.05 4.67
C PRO A 73 -16.44 0.97 3.38
N LEU A 74 -15.13 0.68 3.44
CA LEU A 74 -14.28 0.52 2.25
C LEU A 74 -14.68 -0.71 1.43
N TYR A 75 -15.02 -1.83 2.10
CA TYR A 75 -15.59 -2.99 1.44
C TYR A 75 -16.89 -2.62 0.71
N ALA A 76 -17.83 -1.96 1.39
CA ALA A 76 -19.12 -1.56 0.80
C ALA A 76 -18.94 -0.61 -0.40
N HIS A 77 -17.96 0.28 -0.36
CA HIS A 77 -17.59 1.14 -1.49
C HIS A 77 -17.04 0.30 -2.66
N GLY A 78 -16.09 -0.60 -2.39
CA GLY A 78 -15.45 -1.40 -3.43
C GLY A 78 -16.37 -2.42 -4.10
N VAL A 79 -17.41 -2.91 -3.43
CA VAL A 79 -18.40 -3.86 -4.01
C VAL A 79 -19.54 -3.18 -4.77
N ALA A 80 -19.55 -1.86 -4.88
CA ALA A 80 -20.61 -1.17 -5.61
C ALA A 80 -20.73 -1.72 -7.05
N GLY A 81 -21.95 -2.19 -7.42
CA GLY A 81 -22.21 -2.79 -8.71
C GLY A 81 -21.61 -4.18 -8.95
N ALA A 82 -21.15 -4.87 -7.89
CA ALA A 82 -20.66 -6.25 -8.00
C ALA A 82 -21.71 -7.27 -7.51
N ASP A 83 -21.61 -8.49 -8.01
CA ASP A 83 -22.44 -9.64 -7.62
C ASP A 83 -21.78 -10.42 -6.48
N ILE A 84 -20.46 -10.52 -6.51
CA ILE A 84 -19.65 -11.28 -5.54
C ILE A 84 -18.31 -10.60 -5.29
N ALA A 85 -17.78 -10.72 -4.08
CA ALA A 85 -16.42 -10.29 -3.75
C ALA A 85 -15.49 -11.48 -3.47
N VAL A 86 -14.25 -11.35 -3.95
CA VAL A 86 -13.16 -12.28 -3.63
C VAL A 86 -12.08 -11.48 -2.89
N ILE A 87 -11.77 -11.89 -1.67
CA ILE A 87 -10.81 -11.25 -0.79
C ILE A 87 -9.58 -12.15 -0.68
N GLU A 88 -8.48 -11.81 -1.32
CA GLU A 88 -7.23 -12.55 -1.14
C GLU A 88 -6.57 -12.18 0.18
N GLY A 89 -6.24 -13.20 0.96
CA GLY A 89 -5.53 -13.06 2.23
C GLY A 89 -4.03 -12.78 2.09
N VAL A 90 -3.43 -12.37 3.19
CA VAL A 90 -1.98 -12.13 3.35
C VAL A 90 -1.35 -13.23 4.19
N LEU A 91 -0.08 -13.58 3.92
CA LEU A 91 0.71 -14.56 4.72
C LEU A 91 -0.07 -15.86 5.00
N GLY A 92 0.02 -16.42 6.21
CA GLY A 92 -0.88 -17.45 6.71
C GLY A 92 -2.19 -16.85 7.25
N LEU A 93 -3.24 -17.70 7.38
CA LEU A 93 -4.59 -17.26 7.77
C LEU A 93 -4.61 -16.39 9.03
N PHE A 94 -3.80 -16.73 10.03
CA PHE A 94 -3.75 -16.08 11.34
C PHE A 94 -2.56 -15.12 11.49
N ASP A 95 -1.66 -15.04 10.48
CA ASP A 95 -0.48 -14.20 10.51
C ASP A 95 -0.87 -12.74 10.16
N GLY A 96 -0.33 -11.79 10.94
CA GLY A 96 -0.59 -10.37 10.76
C GLY A 96 0.53 -9.53 11.35
N ARG A 97 0.21 -8.33 11.81
CA ARG A 97 1.16 -7.42 12.43
C ARG A 97 1.77 -8.05 13.69
N ILE A 98 3.11 -8.11 13.74
CA ILE A 98 3.84 -8.49 14.94
C ILE A 98 3.79 -7.30 15.92
N GLY A 99 3.27 -7.51 17.10
CA GLY A 99 3.14 -6.50 18.14
C GLY A 99 3.45 -7.05 19.53
N PRO A 100 3.67 -6.18 20.54
CA PRO A 100 3.98 -6.58 21.90
C PRO A 100 2.83 -7.29 22.62
N ALA A 101 1.59 -7.09 22.20
CA ALA A 101 0.43 -7.80 22.73
C ALA A 101 0.09 -8.96 21.80
N GLY A 102 0.61 -10.14 22.12
CA GLY A 102 0.27 -11.39 21.44
C GLY A 102 -1.22 -11.68 21.58
N GLY A 103 -1.97 -11.59 20.51
CA GLY A 103 -3.37 -12.03 20.39
C GLY A 103 -3.51 -12.87 19.14
N ALA A 104 -4.34 -13.88 19.16
CA ALA A 104 -4.73 -14.63 17.97
C ALA A 104 -6.23 -14.37 17.71
N PRO A 105 -6.64 -14.08 16.46
CA PRO A 105 -5.78 -13.83 15.29
C PRO A 105 -5.02 -12.50 15.38
N ALA A 106 -3.82 -12.44 14.78
CA ALA A 106 -3.03 -11.21 14.77
C ALA A 106 -3.74 -10.07 14.02
N ALA A 107 -3.56 -8.83 14.49
CA ALA A 107 -4.12 -7.65 13.83
C ALA A 107 -3.64 -7.56 12.37
N GLY A 108 -4.55 -7.28 11.44
CA GLY A 108 -4.25 -7.25 10.00
C GLY A 108 -4.13 -8.62 9.35
N SER A 109 -4.37 -9.73 10.08
CA SER A 109 -4.41 -11.07 9.48
C SER A 109 -5.63 -11.26 8.58
N THR A 110 -5.59 -12.29 7.74
CA THR A 110 -6.74 -12.68 6.92
C THR A 110 -7.95 -13.05 7.78
N ALA A 111 -7.73 -13.76 8.88
CA ALA A 111 -8.78 -14.13 9.84
C ALA A 111 -9.42 -12.88 10.45
N HIS A 112 -8.63 -11.89 10.84
CA HIS A 112 -9.13 -10.62 11.38
C HIS A 112 -10.07 -9.90 10.40
N VAL A 113 -9.65 -9.73 9.14
CA VAL A 113 -10.49 -9.10 8.11
C VAL A 113 -11.73 -9.95 7.79
N ALA A 114 -11.58 -11.26 7.69
CA ALA A 114 -12.69 -12.19 7.48
C ALA A 114 -13.74 -12.09 8.59
N ALA A 115 -13.31 -11.99 9.85
CA ALA A 115 -14.21 -11.80 11.01
C ALA A 115 -14.91 -10.45 10.98
N LEU A 116 -14.18 -9.34 10.72
CA LEU A 116 -14.78 -7.99 10.60
C LEU A 116 -15.87 -7.91 9.53
N LEU A 117 -15.70 -8.67 8.45
CA LEU A 117 -16.66 -8.70 7.35
C LEU A 117 -17.68 -9.84 7.44
N GLY A 118 -17.52 -10.80 8.35
CA GLY A 118 -18.28 -12.04 8.38
C GLY A 118 -18.06 -12.90 7.12
N ALA A 119 -16.90 -12.77 6.46
CA ALA A 119 -16.59 -13.48 5.22
C ALA A 119 -16.16 -14.93 5.51
N PRO A 120 -16.79 -15.95 4.89
CA PRO A 120 -16.30 -17.32 4.98
C PRO A 120 -14.94 -17.47 4.31
N VAL A 121 -14.10 -18.34 4.87
CA VAL A 121 -12.74 -18.59 4.40
C VAL A 121 -12.70 -19.85 3.55
N ILE A 122 -12.12 -19.77 2.36
CA ILE A 122 -11.68 -20.90 1.53
C ILE A 122 -10.19 -21.06 1.74
N LEU A 123 -9.78 -22.21 2.29
CA LEU A 123 -8.37 -22.45 2.60
C LEU A 123 -7.67 -23.11 1.41
N VAL A 124 -6.62 -22.49 0.88
CA VAL A 124 -5.75 -23.06 -0.17
C VAL A 124 -4.63 -23.84 0.49
N VAL A 125 -4.62 -25.15 0.31
CA VAL A 125 -3.61 -26.03 0.91
C VAL A 125 -2.67 -26.56 -0.16
N ASP A 126 -1.36 -26.33 0.05
CA ASP A 126 -0.33 -26.99 -0.77
C ASP A 126 -0.28 -28.50 -0.43
N ALA A 127 -0.76 -29.32 -1.34
CA ALA A 127 -0.87 -30.76 -1.15
C ALA A 127 0.45 -31.52 -1.35
N ARG A 128 1.55 -30.85 -1.71
CA ARG A 128 2.85 -31.52 -1.89
C ARG A 128 3.33 -32.15 -0.58
N GLY A 129 3.66 -33.44 -0.64
CA GLY A 129 4.11 -34.18 0.55
C GLY A 129 3.04 -34.42 1.61
N GLN A 130 1.78 -34.11 1.33
CA GLN A 130 0.63 -34.35 2.19
C GLN A 130 -0.12 -35.63 1.77
N SER A 131 -0.76 -36.26 2.73
CA SER A 131 -1.69 -37.37 2.56
C SER A 131 -2.78 -37.22 3.62
N HIS A 132 -3.01 -38.22 4.47
CA HIS A 132 -3.98 -38.12 5.58
C HIS A 132 -3.66 -37.00 6.59
N SER A 133 -2.40 -36.55 6.70
CA SER A 133 -2.01 -35.44 7.59
C SER A 133 -2.71 -34.11 7.26
N VAL A 134 -3.27 -33.95 6.04
CA VAL A 134 -4.08 -32.79 5.70
C VAL A 134 -5.30 -32.66 6.60
N ALA A 135 -5.86 -33.78 7.09
CA ALA A 135 -6.98 -33.76 8.05
C ALA A 135 -6.59 -33.10 9.37
N ALA A 136 -5.40 -33.40 9.91
CA ALA A 136 -4.91 -32.79 11.15
C ALA A 136 -4.66 -31.28 10.95
N LEU A 137 -4.10 -30.89 9.80
CA LEU A 137 -3.91 -29.47 9.44
C LEU A 137 -5.26 -28.75 9.38
N LEU A 138 -6.22 -29.28 8.65
CA LEU A 138 -7.56 -28.68 8.49
C LEU A 138 -8.29 -28.60 9.84
N HIS A 139 -8.22 -29.65 10.67
CA HIS A 139 -8.78 -29.65 12.01
C HIS A 139 -8.16 -28.53 12.85
N GLY A 140 -6.85 -28.39 12.89
CA GLY A 140 -6.17 -27.31 13.62
C GLY A 140 -6.62 -25.91 13.18
N PHE A 141 -6.68 -25.67 11.87
CA PHE A 141 -7.13 -24.37 11.36
C PHE A 141 -8.62 -24.09 11.61
N SER A 142 -9.47 -25.12 11.61
CA SER A 142 -10.91 -24.98 11.87
C SER A 142 -11.25 -24.76 13.34
N THR A 143 -10.38 -25.17 14.26
CA THR A 143 -10.63 -25.12 15.71
C THR A 143 -9.81 -24.07 16.44
N PHE A 144 -8.77 -23.53 15.81
CA PHE A 144 -7.87 -22.56 16.43
C PHE A 144 -8.56 -21.26 16.81
N ASP A 145 -9.46 -20.77 15.95
CA ASP A 145 -10.26 -19.59 16.19
C ASP A 145 -11.71 -19.82 15.73
N THR A 146 -12.65 -19.75 16.67
CA THR A 146 -14.06 -20.02 16.42
C THR A 146 -14.79 -18.89 15.69
N ALA A 147 -14.22 -17.69 15.62
CA ALA A 147 -14.76 -16.58 14.85
C ALA A 147 -14.47 -16.72 13.35
N THR A 148 -13.47 -17.51 13.00
CA THR A 148 -13.06 -17.75 11.61
C THR A 148 -13.77 -18.98 11.05
N ARG A 149 -14.73 -18.82 10.14
CA ARG A 149 -15.45 -19.91 9.50
C ARG A 149 -14.72 -20.41 8.26
N ILE A 150 -14.09 -21.59 8.31
CA ILE A 150 -13.58 -22.28 7.13
C ILE A 150 -14.75 -22.97 6.42
N ALA A 151 -15.09 -22.48 5.22
CA ALA A 151 -16.22 -22.97 4.43
C ALA A 151 -15.83 -24.11 3.47
N GLY A 152 -14.55 -24.26 3.18
CA GLY A 152 -14.04 -25.31 2.32
C GLY A 152 -12.55 -25.17 2.05
N VAL A 153 -12.02 -26.13 1.30
CA VAL A 153 -10.62 -26.20 0.92
C VAL A 153 -10.45 -26.33 -0.59
N ILE A 154 -9.43 -25.68 -1.14
CA ILE A 154 -8.90 -25.93 -2.48
C ILE A 154 -7.54 -26.59 -2.32
N LEU A 155 -7.41 -27.82 -2.77
CA LEU A 155 -6.18 -28.60 -2.75
C LEU A 155 -5.33 -28.20 -3.96
N ASN A 156 -4.18 -27.59 -3.71
CA ASN A 156 -3.28 -27.12 -4.76
C ASN A 156 -2.08 -28.07 -4.94
N ARG A 157 -1.56 -28.17 -6.15
CA ARG A 157 -0.38 -28.99 -6.50
C ARG A 157 -0.56 -30.49 -6.22
N VAL A 158 -1.74 -31.02 -6.51
CA VAL A 158 -2.07 -32.43 -6.37
C VAL A 158 -1.23 -33.25 -7.36
N GLY A 159 -0.62 -34.35 -6.91
CA GLY A 159 0.35 -35.11 -7.71
C GLY A 159 -0.28 -36.09 -8.68
N SER A 160 -1.44 -36.71 -8.37
CA SER A 160 -2.11 -37.71 -9.20
C SER A 160 -3.57 -37.91 -8.79
N ALA A 161 -4.38 -38.58 -9.60
CA ALA A 161 -5.77 -38.90 -9.27
C ALA A 161 -5.88 -39.76 -7.99
N ARG A 162 -4.96 -40.72 -7.77
CA ARG A 162 -4.93 -41.47 -6.51
C ARG A 162 -4.59 -40.60 -5.31
N HIS A 163 -3.67 -39.63 -5.47
CA HIS A 163 -3.34 -38.67 -4.42
C HIS A 163 -4.56 -37.84 -4.09
N GLU A 164 -5.28 -37.30 -5.09
CA GLU A 164 -6.51 -36.56 -4.90
C GLU A 164 -7.56 -37.34 -4.10
N GLN A 165 -7.76 -38.62 -4.45
CA GLN A 165 -8.71 -39.50 -3.74
C GLN A 165 -8.40 -39.58 -2.24
N VAL A 166 -7.13 -39.79 -1.89
CA VAL A 166 -6.68 -39.90 -0.48
C VAL A 166 -6.88 -38.57 0.24
N LEU A 167 -6.53 -37.44 -0.41
CA LEU A 167 -6.72 -36.10 0.16
C LEU A 167 -8.20 -35.79 0.41
N ARG A 168 -9.09 -36.13 -0.54
CA ARG A 168 -10.54 -35.94 -0.38
C ARG A 168 -11.09 -36.73 0.81
N GLN A 169 -10.69 -38.02 0.95
CA GLN A 169 -11.06 -38.82 2.12
C GLN A 169 -10.58 -38.21 3.44
N ALA A 170 -9.38 -37.65 3.48
CA ALA A 170 -8.86 -36.98 4.66
C ALA A 170 -9.62 -35.68 4.98
N CYS A 171 -10.01 -34.92 3.95
CA CYS A 171 -10.83 -33.71 4.13
C CYS A 171 -12.25 -34.08 4.65
N ASP A 172 -12.86 -35.15 4.13
CA ASP A 172 -14.16 -35.64 4.61
C ASP A 172 -14.08 -36.06 6.09
N GLN A 173 -12.98 -36.72 6.52
CA GLN A 173 -12.74 -37.04 7.93
C GLN A 173 -12.62 -35.79 8.82
N ALA A 174 -12.06 -34.70 8.28
CA ALA A 174 -11.97 -33.42 8.98
C ALA A 174 -13.25 -32.59 8.91
N GLY A 175 -14.28 -33.05 8.19
CA GLY A 175 -15.55 -32.33 8.01
C GLY A 175 -15.43 -31.07 7.15
N VAL A 176 -14.42 -31.00 6.27
CA VAL A 176 -14.17 -29.82 5.42
C VAL A 176 -14.41 -30.17 3.94
N ALA A 177 -15.34 -29.44 3.31
CA ALA A 177 -15.70 -29.64 1.90
C ALA A 177 -14.53 -29.30 0.97
N VAL A 178 -14.25 -30.18 -0.02
CA VAL A 178 -13.26 -29.93 -1.07
C VAL A 178 -13.91 -29.23 -2.25
N LEU A 179 -13.66 -27.94 -2.41
CA LEU A 179 -14.20 -27.08 -3.47
C LEU A 179 -13.43 -27.22 -4.79
N GLY A 180 -12.21 -27.76 -4.75
CA GLY A 180 -11.40 -27.97 -5.93
C GLY A 180 -10.11 -28.72 -5.63
N ALA A 181 -9.55 -29.35 -6.68
CA ALA A 181 -8.27 -30.02 -6.63
C ALA A 181 -7.47 -29.67 -7.89
N ILE A 182 -6.44 -28.85 -7.73
CA ILE A 182 -5.62 -28.35 -8.83
C ILE A 182 -4.37 -29.20 -8.93
N PRO A 183 -4.13 -29.86 -10.09
CA PRO A 183 -2.95 -30.65 -10.29
C PRO A 183 -1.69 -29.77 -10.32
N ARG A 184 -0.53 -30.39 -10.07
CA ARG A 184 0.77 -29.74 -10.23
C ARG A 184 1.02 -29.46 -11.72
N THR A 185 1.04 -28.18 -12.10
CA THR A 185 1.32 -27.74 -13.47
C THR A 185 2.44 -26.70 -13.46
N ALA A 186 3.36 -26.77 -14.44
CA ALA A 186 4.41 -25.76 -14.61
C ALA A 186 3.89 -24.42 -15.18
N GLU A 187 2.67 -24.42 -15.73
CA GLU A 187 2.09 -23.28 -16.45
C GLU A 187 1.65 -22.13 -15.52
N LEU A 188 1.63 -22.35 -14.21
CA LEU A 188 1.14 -21.39 -13.23
C LEU A 188 2.26 -20.65 -12.47
N GLU A 189 3.51 -20.79 -12.89
CA GLU A 189 4.63 -20.10 -12.24
C GLU A 189 4.71 -18.65 -12.72
N LEU A 190 4.39 -17.71 -11.82
CA LEU A 190 4.62 -16.29 -12.05
C LEU A 190 6.08 -15.95 -11.74
N PRO A 191 6.69 -15.03 -12.50
CA PRO A 191 8.03 -14.58 -12.19
C PRO A 191 8.05 -13.84 -10.86
N THR A 192 8.99 -14.21 -10.02
CA THR A 192 9.21 -13.59 -8.70
C THR A 192 10.47 -12.75 -8.70
N ARG A 193 10.45 -11.68 -7.95
CA ARG A 193 11.61 -10.87 -7.57
C ARG A 193 11.88 -10.99 -6.08
N TYR A 194 12.88 -10.26 -5.63
CA TYR A 194 13.29 -10.18 -4.23
C TYR A 194 12.22 -9.63 -3.26
N LEU A 195 11.17 -8.97 -3.77
CA LEU A 195 10.03 -8.45 -2.98
C LEU A 195 8.69 -9.10 -3.33
N GLY A 196 8.66 -10.17 -4.13
CA GLY A 196 7.43 -10.85 -4.54
C GLY A 196 7.32 -11.03 -6.04
N LEU A 197 6.11 -10.97 -6.59
CA LEU A 197 5.86 -11.06 -8.03
C LEU A 197 6.33 -9.79 -8.75
N VAL A 198 6.64 -9.91 -10.05
CA VAL A 198 6.77 -8.74 -10.94
C VAL A 198 5.40 -8.09 -11.06
N THR A 199 5.33 -6.75 -11.01
CA THR A 199 4.03 -6.05 -11.07
C THR A 199 3.29 -6.32 -12.39
N ALA A 200 1.98 -6.31 -12.37
CA ALA A 200 1.16 -6.61 -13.54
C ALA A 200 1.40 -5.59 -14.67
N VAL A 201 1.61 -4.33 -14.34
CA VAL A 201 1.90 -3.25 -15.29
C VAL A 201 3.24 -3.48 -15.97
N GLU A 202 4.28 -3.82 -15.19
CA GLU A 202 5.61 -4.09 -15.70
C GLU A 202 5.66 -5.35 -16.57
N TYR A 203 4.95 -6.41 -16.16
CA TYR A 203 4.88 -7.67 -16.88
C TYR A 203 4.01 -7.57 -18.16
N GLY A 204 3.15 -6.55 -18.25
CA GLY A 204 2.42 -6.15 -19.45
C GLY A 204 1.60 -7.26 -20.09
N ARG A 205 1.84 -7.57 -21.40
CA ARG A 205 1.12 -8.64 -22.12
C ARG A 205 1.25 -10.00 -21.43
N ARG A 206 2.40 -10.29 -20.83
CA ARG A 206 2.65 -11.56 -20.13
C ARG A 206 1.78 -11.69 -18.87
N ALA A 207 1.52 -10.58 -18.16
CA ALA A 207 0.58 -10.61 -17.03
C ALA A 207 -0.82 -11.03 -17.45
N ARG A 208 -1.32 -10.51 -18.58
CA ARG A 208 -2.62 -10.91 -19.13
C ARG A 208 -2.66 -12.38 -19.50
N LEU A 209 -1.62 -12.92 -20.12
CA LEU A 209 -1.52 -14.35 -20.45
C LEU A 209 -1.49 -15.21 -19.18
N ALA A 210 -0.75 -14.79 -18.16
CA ALA A 210 -0.70 -15.49 -16.88
C ALA A 210 -2.08 -15.49 -16.18
N VAL A 211 -2.78 -14.36 -16.17
CA VAL A 211 -4.15 -14.27 -15.62
C VAL A 211 -5.10 -15.20 -16.40
N GLN A 212 -4.99 -15.28 -17.72
CA GLN A 212 -5.80 -16.19 -18.54
C GLN A 212 -5.51 -17.66 -18.20
N ALA A 213 -4.23 -18.04 -18.02
CA ALA A 213 -3.85 -19.39 -17.63
C ALA A 213 -4.38 -19.78 -16.25
N MET A 214 -4.23 -18.87 -15.25
CA MET A 214 -4.79 -19.07 -13.90
C MET A 214 -6.32 -19.24 -13.96
N THR A 215 -6.99 -18.39 -14.73
CA THR A 215 -8.44 -18.44 -14.94
C THR A 215 -8.87 -19.77 -15.52
N ALA A 216 -8.21 -20.24 -16.56
CA ALA A 216 -8.53 -21.51 -17.23
C ALA A 216 -8.32 -22.72 -16.30
N VAL A 217 -7.25 -22.73 -15.51
CA VAL A 217 -6.98 -23.82 -14.57
C VAL A 217 -8.02 -23.83 -13.45
N VAL A 218 -8.34 -22.68 -12.86
CA VAL A 218 -9.35 -22.59 -11.79
C VAL A 218 -10.75 -22.98 -12.35
N ALA A 219 -11.14 -22.48 -13.51
CA ALA A 219 -12.41 -22.83 -14.13
C ALA A 219 -12.57 -24.34 -14.39
N ARG A 220 -11.48 -25.04 -14.65
CA ARG A 220 -11.49 -26.50 -14.88
C ARG A 220 -11.52 -27.34 -13.62
N HIS A 221 -10.87 -26.88 -12.55
CA HIS A 221 -10.57 -27.71 -11.36
C HIS A 221 -11.25 -27.27 -10.09
N VAL A 222 -12.01 -26.17 -10.09
CA VAL A 222 -12.74 -25.64 -8.94
C VAL A 222 -14.24 -25.60 -9.24
N ASP A 223 -15.04 -26.07 -8.32
CA ASP A 223 -16.50 -25.98 -8.38
C ASP A 223 -16.93 -24.54 -8.02
N LEU A 224 -17.12 -23.70 -9.04
CA LEU A 224 -17.53 -22.32 -8.89
C LEU A 224 -18.91 -22.17 -8.23
N ALA A 225 -19.83 -23.11 -8.49
CA ALA A 225 -21.17 -23.09 -7.88
C ALA A 225 -21.06 -23.34 -6.37
N ALA A 226 -20.24 -24.30 -5.95
CA ALA A 226 -19.96 -24.54 -4.53
C ALA A 226 -19.27 -23.35 -3.87
N VAL A 227 -18.32 -22.68 -4.56
CA VAL A 227 -17.69 -21.44 -4.07
C VAL A 227 -18.72 -20.34 -3.86
N ILE A 228 -19.63 -20.12 -4.82
CA ILE A 228 -20.70 -19.12 -4.70
C ILE A 228 -21.65 -19.47 -3.55
N ALA A 229 -22.01 -20.75 -3.41
CA ALA A 229 -22.86 -21.24 -2.33
C ALA A 229 -22.23 -21.07 -0.94
N CYS A 230 -20.89 -21.14 -0.85
CA CYS A 230 -20.14 -20.87 0.38
C CYS A 230 -20.10 -19.38 0.74
N ALA A 231 -20.26 -18.48 -0.25
CA ALA A 231 -20.09 -17.04 -0.04
C ALA A 231 -21.08 -16.52 1.01
N GLY A 232 -20.57 -15.75 1.95
CA GLY A 232 -21.36 -15.16 3.04
C GLY A 232 -22.00 -13.84 2.64
N SER A 233 -23.21 -13.59 3.18
CA SER A 233 -23.82 -12.26 3.10
C SER A 233 -23.26 -11.40 4.21
N GLN A 234 -22.57 -10.32 3.84
CA GLN A 234 -21.94 -9.41 4.77
C GLN A 234 -22.96 -8.53 5.49
N ALA A 235 -22.62 -8.04 6.68
CA ALA A 235 -23.38 -7.00 7.34
C ALA A 235 -23.46 -5.77 6.41
N ALA A 236 -24.61 -5.09 6.39
CA ALA A 236 -24.75 -3.87 5.62
C ALA A 236 -23.96 -2.75 6.31
N HIS A 237 -22.92 -2.26 5.64
CA HIS A 237 -22.19 -1.06 6.04
C HIS A 237 -22.57 0.08 5.10
N PRO A 238 -22.66 1.34 5.59
CA PRO A 238 -22.69 2.48 4.69
C PRO A 238 -21.37 2.49 3.90
N PRO A 239 -21.42 2.72 2.57
CA PRO A 239 -20.19 2.79 1.80
C PRO A 239 -19.33 3.97 2.25
N TRP A 240 -18.03 3.80 2.23
CA TRP A 240 -17.11 4.91 2.35
C TRP A 240 -17.34 5.88 1.19
N ASP A 241 -17.47 7.17 1.52
CA ASP A 241 -17.71 8.22 0.54
C ASP A 241 -16.52 9.20 0.57
N PRO A 242 -15.73 9.29 -0.51
CA PRO A 242 -14.60 10.18 -0.58
C PRO A 242 -15.00 11.67 -0.44
N VAL A 243 -16.21 12.06 -0.86
CA VAL A 243 -16.70 13.44 -0.71
C VAL A 243 -16.92 13.79 0.76
N ILE A 244 -17.53 12.87 1.52
CA ILE A 244 -17.73 13.03 2.96
C ILE A 244 -16.37 12.99 3.68
N ALA A 245 -15.47 12.09 3.28
CA ALA A 245 -14.16 11.93 3.88
C ALA A 245 -13.29 13.19 3.74
N VAL A 246 -13.25 13.79 2.56
CA VAL A 246 -12.49 15.03 2.29
C VAL A 246 -13.14 16.27 2.94
N GLY A 247 -14.47 16.23 3.14
CA GLY A 247 -15.24 17.33 3.71
C GLY A 247 -15.44 18.51 2.73
N ASN A 248 -15.93 19.63 3.26
CA ASN A 248 -16.25 20.80 2.44
C ASN A 248 -14.96 21.58 2.13
N THR A 249 -14.40 21.41 0.94
CA THR A 249 -13.24 22.16 0.46
C THR A 249 -13.68 23.24 -0.51
N ALA A 250 -13.12 24.44 -0.42
CA ALA A 250 -13.34 25.51 -1.40
C ALA A 250 -12.86 25.02 -2.77
N ARG A 251 -13.77 24.98 -3.74
CA ARG A 251 -13.53 24.44 -5.09
C ARG A 251 -12.83 25.47 -5.96
N GLN A 252 -11.51 25.48 -6.00
CA GLN A 252 -10.78 26.05 -7.12
C GLN A 252 -10.29 24.87 -8.00
N PRO A 253 -10.42 24.93 -9.32
CA PRO A 253 -9.91 23.89 -10.19
C PRO A 253 -8.39 23.82 -10.03
N ALA A 254 -7.86 22.61 -9.83
CA ALA A 254 -6.44 22.32 -9.77
C ALA A 254 -6.17 21.02 -10.49
N THR A 255 -5.13 20.99 -11.31
CA THR A 255 -4.68 19.77 -12.00
C THR A 255 -3.60 19.08 -11.16
N VAL A 256 -3.88 17.85 -10.75
CA VAL A 256 -2.93 17.01 -10.01
C VAL A 256 -2.43 15.91 -10.93
N ALA A 257 -1.14 15.92 -11.21
CA ALA A 257 -0.49 14.86 -11.98
C ALA A 257 -0.06 13.72 -11.03
N ILE A 258 -0.47 12.49 -11.33
CA ILE A 258 -0.05 11.29 -10.60
C ILE A 258 0.88 10.48 -11.48
N ALA A 259 2.10 10.22 -11.01
CA ALA A 259 3.02 9.34 -11.71
C ALA A 259 2.48 7.90 -11.73
N ALA A 260 2.53 7.27 -12.87
CA ALA A 260 2.04 5.93 -13.17
C ALA A 260 3.04 5.16 -14.03
N GLY A 261 2.64 4.03 -14.61
CA GLY A 261 3.48 3.23 -15.48
C GLY A 261 4.35 2.23 -14.72
N ARG A 262 5.39 1.71 -15.40
CA ARG A 262 6.18 0.57 -14.90
C ARG A 262 6.98 0.85 -13.64
N ALA A 263 7.46 2.08 -13.47
CA ALA A 263 8.28 2.49 -12.34
C ALA A 263 7.45 2.89 -11.10
N PHE A 264 6.19 3.30 -11.27
CA PHE A 264 5.31 3.85 -10.25
C PHE A 264 3.98 3.09 -10.21
N THR A 265 3.96 1.96 -9.50
CA THR A 265 2.83 1.02 -9.50
C THR A 265 2.15 0.86 -8.15
N PHE A 266 2.70 1.46 -7.08
CA PHE A 266 2.24 1.28 -5.71
C PHE A 266 1.34 2.42 -5.28
N GLY A 267 0.08 2.37 -5.69
CA GLY A 267 -0.94 3.36 -5.32
C GLY A 267 -2.26 2.70 -4.96
N TYR A 268 -3.03 3.37 -4.12
CA TYR A 268 -4.40 2.99 -3.78
C TYR A 268 -5.38 3.72 -4.69
N ALA A 269 -6.43 3.03 -5.17
CA ALA A 269 -7.49 3.64 -5.99
C ALA A 269 -8.16 4.83 -5.26
N GLU A 270 -8.27 4.74 -3.94
CA GLU A 270 -8.81 5.76 -3.06
C GLU A 270 -8.06 7.08 -3.13
N HIS A 271 -6.78 7.09 -3.52
CA HIS A 271 -6.00 8.33 -3.64
C HIS A 271 -6.55 9.23 -4.75
N ALA A 272 -6.68 8.70 -5.95
CA ALA A 272 -7.27 9.44 -7.07
C ALA A 272 -8.75 9.80 -6.81
N GLU A 273 -9.51 8.91 -6.16
CA GLU A 273 -10.91 9.16 -5.78
C GLU A 273 -11.03 10.34 -4.82
N MET A 274 -10.17 10.44 -3.81
CA MET A 274 -10.16 11.54 -2.85
C MET A 274 -9.75 12.87 -3.48
N LEU A 275 -8.73 12.88 -4.35
CA LEU A 275 -8.32 14.08 -5.07
C LEU A 275 -9.46 14.59 -5.96
N ARG A 276 -10.14 13.70 -6.70
CA ARG A 276 -11.33 14.05 -7.50
C ARG A 276 -12.48 14.55 -6.62
N ALA A 277 -12.73 13.89 -5.50
CA ALA A 277 -13.74 14.33 -4.52
C ALA A 277 -13.43 15.72 -3.94
N ALA A 278 -12.14 16.04 -3.75
CA ALA A 278 -11.69 17.37 -3.39
C ALA A 278 -11.84 18.40 -4.54
N GLY A 279 -12.22 17.98 -5.75
CA GLY A 279 -12.45 18.81 -6.93
C GLY A 279 -11.21 19.03 -7.80
N ALA A 280 -10.18 18.19 -7.67
CA ALA A 280 -9.04 18.21 -8.56
C ALA A 280 -9.35 17.47 -9.89
N GLU A 281 -8.80 17.96 -10.97
CA GLU A 281 -8.60 17.18 -12.18
C GLU A 281 -7.37 16.28 -11.95
N VAL A 282 -7.55 14.97 -12.04
CA VAL A 282 -6.48 14.01 -11.82
C VAL A 282 -6.06 13.42 -13.15
N VAL A 283 -4.80 13.64 -13.53
CA VAL A 283 -4.18 13.16 -14.78
C VAL A 283 -3.02 12.25 -14.43
N GLU A 284 -3.00 11.04 -15.00
CA GLU A 284 -1.87 10.12 -14.86
C GLU A 284 -0.84 10.42 -15.97
N PHE A 285 0.46 10.24 -15.65
CA PHE A 285 1.56 10.31 -16.61
C PHE A 285 2.62 9.27 -16.31
N ASP A 286 3.31 8.75 -17.33
CA ASP A 286 4.43 7.80 -17.19
C ASP A 286 5.76 8.55 -17.27
N PRO A 287 6.50 8.75 -16.14
CA PRO A 287 7.79 9.42 -16.15
C PRO A 287 8.87 8.75 -17.03
N LEU A 288 8.67 7.50 -17.43
CA LEU A 288 9.60 6.82 -18.36
C LEU A 288 9.53 7.36 -19.79
N SER A 289 8.37 7.92 -20.22
CA SER A 289 8.13 8.25 -21.62
C SER A 289 7.37 9.55 -21.86
N GLU A 290 6.76 10.12 -20.83
CA GLU A 290 5.90 11.31 -20.94
C GLU A 290 6.51 12.51 -20.22
N THR A 291 5.96 13.68 -20.47
CA THR A 291 6.24 14.92 -19.73
C THR A 291 5.13 15.18 -18.72
N LEU A 292 5.30 16.16 -17.83
CA LEU A 292 4.19 16.60 -17.00
C LEU A 292 3.03 17.10 -17.87
N PRO A 293 1.79 16.73 -17.55
CA PRO A 293 0.60 17.30 -18.20
C PRO A 293 0.59 18.82 -18.12
N GLU A 294 0.12 19.47 -19.17
CA GLU A 294 0.02 20.93 -19.22
C GLU A 294 -0.90 21.46 -18.11
N GLY A 295 -0.51 22.53 -17.45
CA GLY A 295 -1.29 23.13 -16.37
C GLY A 295 -1.24 22.36 -15.04
N THR A 296 -0.27 21.46 -14.86
CA THR A 296 -0.08 20.75 -13.58
C THR A 296 0.19 21.73 -12.44
N ASP A 297 -0.66 21.71 -11.41
CA ASP A 297 -0.55 22.53 -10.20
C ASP A 297 0.12 21.77 -9.04
N ALA A 298 0.07 20.45 -9.05
CA ALA A 298 0.65 19.60 -8.01
C ALA A 298 1.01 18.22 -8.56
N VAL A 299 1.96 17.53 -7.90
CA VAL A 299 2.44 16.21 -8.32
C VAL A 299 2.34 15.21 -7.18
N VAL A 300 1.85 14.02 -7.50
CA VAL A 300 1.92 12.83 -6.63
C VAL A 300 2.83 11.80 -7.29
N LEU A 301 3.86 11.39 -6.57
CA LEU A 301 4.81 10.35 -6.97
C LEU A 301 4.65 9.15 -6.02
N PRO A 302 3.85 8.14 -6.39
CA PRO A 302 3.62 6.99 -5.54
C PRO A 302 4.84 6.07 -5.47
N GLY A 303 4.71 4.95 -4.77
CA GLY A 303 5.75 3.93 -4.71
C GLY A 303 5.87 3.07 -5.97
N GLY A 304 6.87 2.19 -5.96
CA GLY A 304 7.16 1.28 -7.06
C GLY A 304 8.58 0.74 -7.00
N PHE A 305 9.14 0.40 -8.17
CA PHE A 305 10.49 -0.13 -8.31
C PHE A 305 11.35 0.74 -9.25
N PRO A 306 11.67 2.00 -8.91
CA PRO A 306 12.40 2.91 -9.77
C PRO A 306 13.84 2.45 -10.01
N GLU A 307 14.43 1.65 -9.09
CA GLU A 307 15.76 1.07 -9.23
C GLU A 307 15.87 0.05 -10.38
N GLN A 308 14.74 -0.40 -10.92
CA GLN A 308 14.71 -1.24 -12.12
C GLN A 308 14.73 -0.43 -13.43
N PHE A 309 14.51 0.88 -13.34
CA PHE A 309 14.31 1.78 -14.47
C PHE A 309 15.18 3.04 -14.38
N THR A 310 16.29 2.98 -13.63
CA THR A 310 17.13 4.15 -13.36
C THR A 310 17.63 4.82 -14.62
N ALA A 311 18.06 4.05 -15.63
CA ALA A 311 18.56 4.59 -16.90
C ALA A 311 17.42 5.26 -17.71
N GLU A 312 16.23 4.67 -17.76
CA GLU A 312 15.08 5.20 -18.49
C GLU A 312 14.54 6.46 -17.79
N LEU A 313 14.40 6.45 -16.45
CA LEU A 313 14.02 7.63 -15.67
C LEU A 313 15.03 8.77 -15.83
N SER A 314 16.32 8.44 -15.82
CA SER A 314 17.39 9.41 -16.01
C SER A 314 17.40 10.01 -17.42
N ALA A 315 17.06 9.22 -18.45
CA ALA A 315 17.04 9.66 -19.84
C ALA A 315 15.94 10.69 -20.14
N ASN A 316 14.83 10.67 -19.41
CA ASN A 316 13.77 11.66 -19.55
C ASN A 316 14.07 12.93 -18.74
N ASP A 317 15.06 13.70 -19.19
CA ASP A 317 15.50 14.93 -18.52
C ASP A 317 14.42 16.03 -18.52
N THR A 318 13.52 16.01 -19.48
CA THR A 318 12.43 17.00 -19.59
C THR A 318 11.50 16.91 -18.40
N VAL A 319 10.96 15.73 -18.09
CA VAL A 319 10.03 15.57 -16.96
C VAL A 319 10.75 15.78 -15.62
N ARG A 320 12.01 15.34 -15.50
CA ARG A 320 12.80 15.57 -14.28
C ARG A 320 12.97 17.07 -13.99
N ARG A 321 13.31 17.85 -15.03
CA ARG A 321 13.43 19.29 -14.91
C ARG A 321 12.10 19.96 -14.61
N GLN A 322 11.01 19.56 -15.27
CA GLN A 322 9.66 20.10 -15.02
C GLN A 322 9.22 19.87 -13.56
N ILE A 323 9.47 18.67 -13.00
CA ILE A 323 9.17 18.39 -11.59
C ILE A 323 10.05 19.26 -10.66
N ASN A 324 11.33 19.43 -10.98
CA ASN A 324 12.23 20.28 -10.20
C ASN A 324 11.76 21.76 -10.22
N GLU A 325 11.45 22.30 -11.39
CA GLU A 325 10.97 23.67 -11.57
C GLU A 325 9.63 23.89 -10.82
N LEU A 326 8.72 22.91 -10.91
CA LEU A 326 7.43 22.97 -10.21
C LEU A 326 7.62 22.98 -8.69
N ALA A 327 8.49 22.11 -8.15
CA ALA A 327 8.82 22.07 -6.73
C ALA A 327 9.53 23.35 -6.27
N ALA A 328 10.46 23.88 -7.07
CA ALA A 328 11.15 25.14 -6.80
C ALA A 328 10.21 26.34 -6.78
N ALA A 329 9.13 26.31 -7.59
CA ALA A 329 8.04 27.28 -7.55
C ALA A 329 7.16 27.15 -6.29
N GLY A 330 7.40 26.13 -5.46
CA GLY A 330 6.67 25.87 -4.21
C GLY A 330 5.36 25.12 -4.40
N ALA A 331 5.12 24.52 -5.56
CA ALA A 331 3.95 23.69 -5.78
C ALA A 331 3.97 22.45 -4.87
N PRO A 332 2.81 21.93 -4.46
CA PRO A 332 2.73 20.75 -3.64
C PRO A 332 3.27 19.51 -4.37
N VAL A 333 4.18 18.79 -3.73
CA VAL A 333 4.69 17.50 -4.20
C VAL A 333 4.58 16.48 -3.08
N HIS A 334 3.81 15.42 -3.33
CA HIS A 334 3.70 14.28 -2.43
C HIS A 334 4.44 13.09 -3.03
N ALA A 335 5.43 12.58 -2.30
CA ALA A 335 6.26 11.48 -2.79
C ALA A 335 6.39 10.38 -1.72
N GLU A 336 6.04 9.15 -2.09
CA GLU A 336 6.16 7.95 -1.26
C GLU A 336 7.16 6.96 -1.88
N CYS A 337 8.08 6.41 -1.11
CA CYS A 337 9.00 5.33 -1.49
C CYS A 337 9.73 5.59 -2.84
N ALA A 338 9.26 5.03 -3.95
CA ALA A 338 9.80 5.31 -5.29
C ALA A 338 9.79 6.80 -5.63
N GLY A 339 8.77 7.52 -5.21
CA GLY A 339 8.66 8.95 -5.39
C GLY A 339 9.79 9.72 -4.69
N LEU A 340 10.13 9.35 -3.45
CA LEU A 340 11.29 9.91 -2.76
C LEU A 340 12.59 9.63 -3.53
N LEU A 341 12.76 8.38 -4.02
CA LEU A 341 13.95 7.97 -4.80
C LEU A 341 14.06 8.74 -6.12
N TYR A 342 12.95 9.14 -6.72
CA TYR A 342 12.93 9.93 -7.94
C TYR A 342 13.18 11.43 -7.67
N LEU A 343 12.87 11.94 -6.48
CA LEU A 343 13.09 13.33 -6.11
C LEU A 343 14.54 13.64 -5.69
N VAL A 344 15.34 12.66 -5.27
CA VAL A 344 16.75 12.89 -4.91
C VAL A 344 17.59 13.30 -6.13
N SER A 345 18.86 13.68 -5.92
CA SER A 345 19.75 14.08 -7.00
C SER A 345 20.17 12.91 -7.88
N GLU A 346 20.36 11.72 -7.30
CA GLU A 346 20.75 10.51 -8.02
C GLU A 346 20.23 9.22 -7.38
N LEU A 347 19.99 8.20 -8.19
CA LEU A 347 19.68 6.83 -7.77
C LEU A 347 20.63 5.86 -8.48
N ASP A 348 21.43 5.12 -7.71
CA ASP A 348 22.45 4.18 -8.22
C ASP A 348 23.38 4.81 -9.28
N GLY A 349 23.79 6.09 -9.05
CA GLY A 349 24.65 6.87 -9.95
C GLY A 349 23.95 7.46 -11.18
N HIS A 350 22.64 7.30 -11.33
CA HIS A 350 21.85 7.91 -12.39
C HIS A 350 21.17 9.20 -11.91
N PRO A 351 21.27 10.33 -12.64
CA PRO A 351 20.60 11.57 -12.29
C PRO A 351 19.07 11.40 -12.18
N MET A 352 18.51 11.95 -11.10
CA MET A 352 17.05 12.01 -10.85
C MET A 352 16.59 13.48 -10.85
N CYS A 353 15.41 13.80 -10.26
CA CYS A 353 14.84 15.16 -10.35
C CYS A 353 15.67 16.22 -9.63
N GLY A 354 16.47 15.87 -8.60
CA GLY A 354 17.27 16.82 -7.86
C GLY A 354 16.48 17.84 -7.04
N VAL A 355 15.24 17.53 -6.69
CA VAL A 355 14.39 18.35 -5.80
C VAL A 355 14.89 18.27 -4.36
N VAL A 356 15.34 17.09 -3.96
CA VAL A 356 15.93 16.80 -2.65
C VAL A 356 17.41 16.51 -2.83
N ALA A 357 18.28 17.33 -2.24
CA ALA A 357 19.73 17.15 -2.33
C ALA A 357 20.13 15.88 -1.55
N GLY A 358 20.63 14.88 -2.26
CA GLY A 358 21.00 13.59 -1.71
C GLY A 358 21.15 12.52 -2.77
N SER A 359 21.56 11.34 -2.34
CA SER A 359 21.69 10.16 -3.20
C SER A 359 20.95 8.96 -2.64
N ALA A 360 20.43 8.14 -3.51
CA ALA A 360 19.79 6.87 -3.18
C ALA A 360 20.54 5.70 -3.80
N ARG A 361 20.53 4.56 -3.12
CA ARG A 361 21.17 3.34 -3.61
C ARG A 361 20.38 2.10 -3.26
N PHE A 362 20.41 1.09 -4.11
CA PHE A 362 19.94 -0.26 -3.81
C PHE A 362 20.81 -0.92 -2.73
N THR A 363 20.20 -1.68 -1.83
CA THR A 363 20.88 -2.41 -0.75
C THR A 363 20.41 -3.86 -0.66
N GLN A 364 21.18 -4.70 0.04
CA GLN A 364 20.76 -6.09 0.30
C GLN A 364 19.74 -6.18 1.45
N HIS A 365 19.58 -5.12 2.25
CA HIS A 365 18.71 -5.11 3.41
C HIS A 365 17.26 -4.80 3.02
N LEU A 366 16.33 -5.70 3.36
CA LEU A 366 14.90 -5.46 3.22
C LEU A 366 14.38 -4.71 4.43
N LYS A 367 13.74 -3.57 4.19
CA LYS A 367 12.89 -2.90 5.16
C LYS A 367 11.44 -3.19 4.82
N LEU A 368 10.76 -3.83 5.77
CA LEU A 368 9.38 -4.29 5.60
C LEU A 368 8.66 -4.18 6.93
N GLY A 369 7.48 -3.59 6.94
CA GLY A 369 6.56 -3.62 8.09
C GLY A 369 5.84 -2.31 8.34
N TYR A 370 4.88 -2.40 9.25
CA TYR A 370 4.12 -1.24 9.71
C TYR A 370 4.95 -0.35 10.63
N ARG A 371 4.69 0.96 10.56
CA ARG A 371 5.31 1.99 11.40
C ARG A 371 4.23 2.89 12.00
N ASP A 372 4.29 3.05 13.32
CA ASP A 372 3.52 4.08 14.04
C ASP A 372 4.35 5.36 14.00
N ALA A 373 4.03 6.24 13.08
CA ALA A 373 4.82 7.43 12.78
C ALA A 373 4.17 8.71 13.32
N VAL A 374 5.00 9.69 13.65
CA VAL A 374 4.58 11.02 14.08
C VAL A 374 5.19 12.04 13.12
N ALA A 375 4.36 12.93 12.59
CA ALA A 375 4.81 14.08 11.82
C ALA A 375 5.58 15.05 12.75
N VAL A 376 6.80 15.43 12.37
CA VAL A 376 7.65 16.28 13.22
C VAL A 376 7.77 17.71 12.72
N VAL A 377 7.16 17.99 11.59
CA VAL A 377 7.09 19.32 10.97
C VAL A 377 5.75 19.48 10.25
N ASP A 378 5.25 20.71 10.17
CA ASP A 378 4.08 21.02 9.34
C ASP A 378 4.45 20.89 7.85
N SER A 379 3.57 20.25 7.09
CA SER A 379 3.71 20.06 5.64
C SER A 379 2.40 20.38 4.92
N ALA A 380 2.39 20.29 3.59
CA ALA A 380 1.16 20.41 2.80
C ALA A 380 0.12 19.32 3.14
N LEU A 381 0.54 18.22 3.80
CA LEU A 381 -0.29 17.05 4.08
C LEU A 381 -0.64 16.90 5.56
N TYR A 382 0.33 17.08 6.45
CA TYR A 382 0.25 16.72 7.86
C TYR A 382 0.67 17.88 8.75
N SER A 383 0.05 17.95 9.90
CA SER A 383 0.44 18.88 10.96
C SER A 383 1.41 18.22 11.93
N VAL A 384 2.32 19.03 12.53
CA VAL A 384 3.25 18.54 13.55
C VAL A 384 2.50 17.87 14.69
N GLY A 385 2.99 16.70 15.13
CA GLY A 385 2.36 15.87 16.17
C GLY A 385 1.25 14.95 15.66
N GLU A 386 0.85 15.03 14.40
CA GLU A 386 -0.11 14.11 13.80
C GLU A 386 0.47 12.68 13.73
N ARG A 387 -0.34 11.70 14.14
CA ARG A 387 0.05 10.30 14.19
C ARG A 387 -0.59 9.55 13.05
N VAL A 388 0.20 8.77 12.34
CA VAL A 388 -0.25 7.91 11.25
C VAL A 388 0.33 6.52 11.41
N VAL A 389 -0.37 5.52 10.89
CA VAL A 389 0.22 4.21 10.63
C VAL A 389 0.53 4.13 9.17
N GLY A 390 1.77 3.83 8.85
CA GLY A 390 2.22 3.62 7.49
C GLY A 390 2.95 2.29 7.34
N HIS A 391 3.40 2.00 6.14
CA HIS A 391 4.08 0.76 5.80
C HIS A 391 5.36 1.04 5.00
N GLU A 392 6.48 0.44 5.38
CA GLU A 392 7.71 0.41 4.58
C GLU A 392 7.81 -0.89 3.79
N PHE A 393 8.26 -0.80 2.54
CA PHE A 393 8.49 -1.96 1.68
C PHE A 393 9.55 -1.63 0.61
N HIS A 394 10.83 -1.70 0.96
CA HIS A 394 11.93 -1.34 0.04
C HIS A 394 13.26 -2.03 0.38
N ARG A 395 14.19 -1.99 -0.59
CA ARG A 395 15.61 -2.40 -0.41
C ARG A 395 16.56 -1.27 -0.77
N THR A 396 16.17 -0.05 -0.57
CA THR A 396 16.99 1.11 -0.90
C THR A 396 17.34 1.91 0.35
N ALA A 397 18.33 2.78 0.26
CA ALA A 397 18.70 3.72 1.30
C ALA A 397 18.99 5.08 0.68
N VAL A 398 18.49 6.15 1.31
CA VAL A 398 18.74 7.54 0.95
C VAL A 398 19.77 8.12 1.93
N THR A 399 20.73 8.88 1.38
CA THR A 399 21.64 9.75 2.14
C THR A 399 21.39 11.18 1.69
N PHE A 400 20.87 12.00 2.59
CA PHE A 400 20.63 13.41 2.31
C PHE A 400 21.95 14.19 2.39
N ALA A 401 22.19 15.10 1.43
CA ALA A 401 23.36 16.00 1.44
C ALA A 401 23.14 17.17 2.40
N ASP A 402 21.90 17.65 2.53
CA ASP A 402 21.50 18.74 3.41
C ASP A 402 20.68 18.24 4.60
N SER A 403 20.63 19.02 5.66
CA SER A 403 19.79 18.75 6.82
C SER A 403 18.35 19.18 6.55
N TYR A 404 17.55 18.29 5.98
CA TYR A 404 16.10 18.49 5.84
C TYR A 404 15.39 18.23 7.17
N GLN A 405 14.24 18.90 7.35
CA GLN A 405 13.30 18.49 8.38
C GLN A 405 12.73 17.12 7.98
N PRO A 406 12.85 16.09 8.81
CA PRO A 406 12.26 14.79 8.48
C PRO A 406 10.73 14.90 8.44
N ALA A 407 10.11 14.11 7.57
CA ALA A 407 8.66 14.02 7.53
C ALA A 407 8.12 13.31 8.77
N TRP A 408 8.80 12.24 9.17
CA TRP A 408 8.37 11.31 10.20
C TRP A 408 9.46 10.98 11.21
N VAL A 409 9.01 10.69 12.43
CA VAL A 409 9.78 9.93 13.41
C VAL A 409 8.95 8.74 13.84
N TYR A 410 9.56 7.56 13.89
CA TYR A 410 8.97 6.32 14.36
C TYR A 410 10.04 5.41 14.98
N GLN A 411 9.60 4.47 15.83
CA GLN A 411 10.50 3.50 16.45
C GLN A 411 10.98 2.49 15.41
N GLY A 412 12.31 2.34 15.27
CA GLY A 412 12.95 1.32 14.46
C GLY A 412 12.81 -0.08 15.06
N GLN A 413 13.27 -1.10 14.33
CA GLN A 413 13.31 -2.47 14.83
C GLN A 413 14.31 -2.66 15.97
N ASP A 414 15.39 -1.87 15.99
CA ASP A 414 16.51 -1.94 16.92
C ASP A 414 16.47 -0.89 18.04
N VAL A 415 15.28 -0.41 18.41
CA VAL A 415 15.01 0.52 19.53
C VAL A 415 15.36 1.99 19.26
N ASP A 416 16.14 2.31 18.24
CA ASP A 416 16.46 3.70 17.91
C ASP A 416 15.33 4.39 17.12
N ASP A 417 15.11 5.67 17.40
CA ASP A 417 14.18 6.49 16.64
C ASP A 417 14.70 6.69 15.21
N VAL A 418 13.90 6.27 14.24
CA VAL A 418 14.16 6.50 12.82
C VAL A 418 13.56 7.84 12.41
N ARG A 419 14.39 8.66 11.78
CA ARG A 419 13.97 9.91 11.11
C ARG A 419 13.88 9.63 9.62
N ASP A 420 12.70 9.75 9.05
CA ASP A 420 12.45 9.43 7.65
C ASP A 420 11.95 10.64 6.86
N GLY A 421 12.44 10.72 5.62
CA GLY A 421 11.96 11.65 4.63
C GLY A 421 12.51 13.06 4.72
N ALA A 422 11.95 13.93 3.89
CA ALA A 422 12.28 15.35 3.78
C ALA A 422 11.02 16.18 3.55
N VAL A 423 10.89 17.30 4.28
CA VAL A 423 9.84 18.29 4.09
C VAL A 423 10.47 19.66 3.87
N HIS A 424 10.15 20.28 2.75
CA HIS A 424 10.54 21.67 2.45
C HIS A 424 9.69 22.25 1.30
N SER A 425 9.41 23.53 1.31
CA SER A 425 8.85 24.30 0.18
C SER A 425 7.68 23.63 -0.56
N GLY A 426 6.73 23.02 0.16
CA GLY A 426 5.59 22.31 -0.45
C GLY A 426 5.85 20.83 -0.73
N VAL A 427 7.09 20.37 -0.64
CA VAL A 427 7.46 18.96 -0.83
C VAL A 427 7.28 18.17 0.47
N HIS A 428 6.63 17.03 0.39
CA HIS A 428 6.57 16.00 1.42
C HIS A 428 7.00 14.68 0.80
N ALA A 429 8.17 14.18 1.16
CA ALA A 429 8.74 12.97 0.58
C ALA A 429 9.23 12.03 1.69
N SER A 430 8.89 10.75 1.64
CA SER A 430 9.31 9.74 2.63
C SER A 430 9.29 8.33 2.04
N TYR A 431 9.88 7.37 2.77
CA TYR A 431 9.71 5.95 2.42
C TYR A 431 8.33 5.40 2.82
N LEU A 432 7.68 6.04 3.77
CA LEU A 432 6.46 5.53 4.38
C LEU A 432 5.28 5.65 3.41
N HIS A 433 4.63 4.50 3.13
CA HIS A 433 3.35 4.46 2.42
C HIS A 433 2.21 4.65 3.41
N THR A 434 1.29 5.54 3.10
CA THR A 434 0.08 5.79 3.90
C THR A 434 -1.17 5.44 3.11
N HIS A 435 -2.24 5.00 3.80
CA HIS A 435 -3.50 4.75 3.11
C HIS A 435 -4.36 6.03 3.12
N PRO A 436 -4.77 6.56 1.95
CA PRO A 436 -5.43 7.86 1.86
C PRO A 436 -6.75 7.95 2.65
N ALA A 437 -7.49 6.86 2.79
CA ALA A 437 -8.72 6.83 3.59
C ALA A 437 -8.48 6.98 5.10
N ALA A 438 -7.27 6.66 5.60
CA ALA A 438 -6.91 6.83 7.00
C ALA A 438 -6.69 8.30 7.38
N THR A 439 -6.24 9.10 6.41
CA THR A 439 -5.90 10.52 6.59
C THR A 439 -6.63 11.40 5.56
N PRO A 440 -7.98 11.41 5.55
CA PRO A 440 -8.77 12.04 4.49
C PRO A 440 -8.54 13.55 4.36
N ARG A 441 -8.06 14.20 5.43
CA ARG A 441 -7.73 15.64 5.43
C ARG A 441 -6.55 15.97 4.52
N CYS A 442 -5.64 15.01 4.27
CA CYS A 442 -4.46 15.22 3.41
C CYS A 442 -4.85 15.58 1.98
N GLY A 443 -5.81 14.90 1.37
CA GLY A 443 -6.32 15.25 0.04
C GLY A 443 -6.87 16.67 -0.05
N GLY A 444 -7.62 17.10 0.97
CA GLY A 444 -8.14 18.46 1.07
C GLY A 444 -7.06 19.50 1.38
N ALA A 445 -6.07 19.16 2.20
CA ALA A 445 -4.95 20.06 2.54
C ALA A 445 -4.03 20.26 1.33
N PHE A 446 -3.66 19.19 0.64
CA PHE A 446 -2.85 19.22 -0.58
C PHE A 446 -3.46 20.14 -1.65
N ARG A 447 -4.76 20.03 -1.88
CA ARG A 447 -5.47 20.90 -2.81
C ARG A 447 -5.58 22.36 -2.32
N ARG A 448 -5.79 22.61 -1.02
CA ARG A 448 -5.82 23.98 -0.48
C ARG A 448 -4.50 24.70 -0.67
N THR A 449 -3.38 23.99 -0.56
CA THR A 449 -2.04 24.54 -0.79
C THR A 449 -1.85 24.92 -2.25
N CYS A 450 -2.34 24.12 -3.21
CA CYS A 450 -2.39 24.49 -4.63
C CYS A 450 -3.16 25.82 -4.85
N GLY A 451 -4.35 25.97 -4.26
CA GLY A 451 -5.19 27.17 -4.43
C GLY A 451 -4.63 28.45 -3.80
N LEU A 452 -3.93 28.34 -2.67
CA LEU A 452 -3.35 29.48 -1.97
C LEU A 452 -2.14 30.08 -2.71
N GLN A 453 -1.34 29.25 -3.38
CA GLN A 453 -0.19 29.74 -4.14
C GLN A 453 -0.58 30.46 -5.44
N TYR A 454 -1.65 30.03 -6.12
CA TYR A 454 -2.14 30.71 -7.30
C TYR A 454 -2.67 32.12 -6.99
N SER A 455 -3.33 32.34 -5.84
CA SER A 455 -3.84 33.65 -5.50
C SER A 455 -2.75 34.68 -5.19
N THR A 456 -1.60 34.24 -4.68
CA THR A 456 -0.45 35.12 -4.39
C THR A 456 0.40 35.39 -5.63
N SER A 457 0.63 34.41 -6.48
CA SER A 457 1.48 34.54 -7.69
C SER A 457 0.77 35.31 -8.82
N VAL A 458 -0.51 35.03 -9.08
CA VAL A 458 -1.30 35.73 -10.13
C VAL A 458 -1.59 37.17 -9.73
N THR A 459 -1.76 37.46 -8.43
CA THR A 459 -1.94 38.85 -7.94
C THR A 459 -0.64 39.63 -8.04
N ALA A 460 0.52 38.99 -7.85
CA ALA A 460 1.83 39.63 -8.04
C ALA A 460 2.14 39.87 -9.52
N LEU A 461 1.84 38.92 -10.42
CA LEU A 461 2.04 39.08 -11.87
C LEU A 461 1.04 40.05 -12.52
N ARG A 462 -0.19 40.17 -12.04
CA ARG A 462 -1.17 41.16 -12.56
C ARG A 462 -0.91 42.60 -12.06
N LYS A 463 -0.12 42.79 -10.99
CA LYS A 463 0.31 44.09 -10.51
C LYS A 463 1.64 44.59 -11.06
N ALA A 464 2.43 43.71 -11.71
CA ALA A 464 3.65 44.08 -12.43
C ALA A 464 3.26 44.44 -13.87
N GLY A 465 2.91 45.69 -14.12
CA GLY A 465 2.86 46.25 -15.48
C GLY A 465 4.26 46.13 -16.15
N PRO A 466 4.33 46.38 -17.47
CA PRO A 466 5.53 46.06 -18.29
C PRO A 466 6.74 46.99 -18.08
N GLU A 467 6.89 47.69 -16.97
CA GLU A 467 8.06 48.49 -16.65
C GLU A 467 8.58 48.10 -15.30
N ILE A 468 9.69 47.31 -15.29
CA ILE A 468 10.88 47.44 -14.42
C ILE A 468 11.80 46.23 -14.77
N ARG A 469 12.60 46.42 -15.81
CA ARG A 469 13.90 45.76 -15.92
C ARG A 469 14.92 46.78 -15.43
N SER A 470 15.37 46.66 -14.20
CA SER A 470 16.72 47.00 -13.71
C SER A 470 16.71 47.24 -12.20
N GLY A 471 17.52 46.48 -11.49
CA GLY A 471 18.13 46.87 -10.24
C GLY A 471 17.33 46.64 -8.94
N VAL A 472 17.49 45.48 -8.33
CA VAL A 472 17.31 45.36 -6.87
C VAL A 472 18.54 44.68 -6.28
N THR A 473 19.35 45.50 -5.64
CA THR A 473 20.43 45.10 -4.76
C THR A 473 19.88 44.87 -3.36
N PHE A 474 20.05 43.70 -2.80
CA PHE A 474 19.63 43.41 -1.43
C PHE A 474 20.59 44.04 -0.42
N ALA A 475 20.13 44.98 0.38
CA ALA A 475 20.80 45.48 1.57
C ALA A 475 20.29 44.74 2.82
N ALA A 476 21.14 43.98 3.46
CA ALA A 476 20.88 43.34 4.73
C ALA A 476 20.91 44.41 5.85
N LYS A 477 19.80 44.57 6.55
CA LYS A 477 19.76 45.34 7.85
C LYS A 477 19.68 44.33 8.99
N GLY A 478 20.76 44.26 9.77
CA GLY A 478 20.81 43.54 11.03
C GLY A 478 19.95 44.19 12.10
N VAL A 479 19.25 43.37 12.85
CA VAL A 479 18.58 43.79 14.10
C VAL A 479 19.27 43.08 15.25
N ALA A 480 19.80 43.91 16.19
CA ALA A 480 20.50 43.46 17.38
C ALA A 480 19.53 42.93 18.44
N THR A 481 19.86 41.78 18.98
CA THR A 481 19.19 41.16 20.11
C THR A 481 19.69 41.74 21.43
N ARG A 482 18.78 42.21 22.27
CA ARG A 482 19.03 42.47 23.71
C ARG A 482 18.65 41.25 24.52
N GLY A 483 19.59 40.82 25.35
CA GLY A 483 19.48 39.66 26.22
C GLY A 483 18.50 39.82 27.37
N ALA A 484 17.93 38.73 27.81
CA ALA A 484 17.35 38.54 29.11
C ALA A 484 17.75 37.19 29.71
N ARG A 485 18.08 37.26 30.98
CA ARG A 485 18.75 36.27 31.81
C ARG A 485 17.84 35.10 32.18
N SER A 486 18.48 33.92 32.24
CA SER A 486 18.04 32.68 32.86
C SER A 486 17.75 32.83 34.38
N PRO A 487 16.88 32.00 34.95
CA PRO A 487 17.17 31.44 36.26
C PRO A 487 17.31 29.89 36.23
N ARG A 488 18.36 29.46 36.87
CA ARG A 488 18.69 28.07 37.24
C ARG A 488 17.62 27.55 38.23
N LEU A 489 17.20 26.30 38.03
CA LEU A 489 16.67 25.49 39.11
C LEU A 489 17.33 24.08 39.07
N ARG A 490 17.72 23.73 40.27
CA ARG A 490 18.60 22.64 40.70
C ARG A 490 17.91 21.27 40.61
N SER A 491 18.73 20.28 40.27
CA SER A 491 18.50 18.87 40.70
C SER A 491 18.53 18.76 42.23
N PRO A 492 17.93 17.70 42.83
CA PRO A 492 18.83 16.63 43.25
C PRO A 492 18.25 15.20 43.30
N LEU A 493 19.23 14.26 43.43
CA LEU A 493 19.29 12.95 44.06
C LEU A 493 18.59 11.76 43.33
N ALA A 494 19.29 10.81 42.80
CA ALA A 494 20.24 9.80 43.33
C ALA A 494 19.72 8.99 44.55
N LEU A 495 19.42 7.70 44.31
CA LEU A 495 19.67 6.61 45.27
C LEU A 495 19.63 5.26 44.51
N MET A 496 20.81 4.64 44.31
CA MET A 496 21.38 3.47 44.98
C MET A 496 20.58 2.18 44.80
N VAL A 497 21.13 1.27 43.97
CA VAL A 497 21.98 0.10 44.27
C VAL A 497 21.32 -0.99 45.14
N ALA A 498 21.20 -2.17 44.57
CA ALA A 498 21.62 -3.42 45.22
C ALA A 498 21.75 -4.59 44.23
N THR A 499 22.93 -5.06 44.14
CA THR A 499 23.46 -6.29 43.55
C THR A 499 23.05 -7.55 44.34
N ARG A 500 22.95 -8.69 43.62
CA ARG A 500 23.36 -10.08 43.95
C ARG A 500 22.64 -10.99 42.94
N GLY A 501 23.25 -11.77 42.07
CA GLY A 501 24.40 -12.63 42.22
C GLY A 501 23.95 -14.02 42.69
N ALA A 502 23.89 -14.99 41.72
CA ALA A 502 24.31 -16.37 41.90
C ALA A 502 23.80 -17.31 40.78
N ARG A 503 24.73 -17.71 39.93
CA ARG A 503 25.15 -19.10 39.66
C ARG A 503 24.10 -20.09 39.13
N SER A 504 24.37 -20.51 37.91
CA SER A 504 24.16 -21.83 37.32
C SER A 504 24.73 -22.93 38.26
N PRO A 505 24.27 -24.21 38.21
CA PRO A 505 24.80 -25.10 37.21
C PRO A 505 23.85 -26.26 36.75
N ARG A 506 24.20 -26.78 35.61
CA ARG A 506 24.05 -28.06 34.87
C ARG A 506 22.95 -28.16 33.87
#